data_ba92d66350130fd00f328ce0680d66a2
#
_entry.id   ba92d66350130fd00f328ce0680d66a2
#
_cell.length_a   1.000
_cell.length_b   1.000
_cell.length_c   1.000
_cell.angle_alpha   90.00
_cell.angle_beta   90.00
_cell.angle_gamma   90.00
#
_symmetry.space_group_name_H-M   'P 1'
#
loop_
_entity.id
_entity.type
_entity.pdbx_description
1 polymer ?
#
loop_
_entity_poly.entity_id
_entity_poly.type
_entity_poly.pdbx_seq_one_letter_code
_entity_poly.pdbx_strand_id
1 'polypeptide(L)'
;MGVNILGADNPVAEIIGVVKDFNYGSLHNPVQSLVLICRDNVLFMRTLSVRVQEGHMQEVLSWVEEQRNKFNPAYPIQYSYLADELDAQYKEEKIIFALVISFTVLIIFIASLGLLGLSAFMTAKRTRETGIRRVMGASQNQILTLFLYQFSKWVVIANLVAWPVAYFVLRDWLQNFTYRIEFPFWTFVVSLLLSLTVAVITVTWQAMKASRMNPAASIRVE
;
A
#
# COMPACT_ATOMS: atom_id res chain seq x y z
N MET A 1 36.11 21.66 23.62
CA MET A 1 35.79 20.80 24.76
C MET A 1 36.05 19.36 24.30
N GLY A 2 37.12 18.72 24.82
CA GLY A 2 37.46 17.37 24.40
C GLY A 2 36.64 16.34 25.17
N VAL A 3 36.06 15.39 24.46
CA VAL A 3 35.30 14.27 25.03
C VAL A 3 36.10 12.99 24.82
N ASN A 4 36.37 12.25 25.89
CA ASN A 4 37.04 10.96 25.79
C ASN A 4 36.02 9.89 25.42
N ILE A 5 35.98 9.50 24.13
CA ILE A 5 34.97 8.59 23.55
C ILE A 5 35.46 7.12 23.61
N LEU A 6 36.75 6.87 23.80
CA LEU A 6 37.40 5.57 23.60
C LEU A 6 38.13 4.98 24.79
N GLY A 7 37.99 5.56 25.99
CA GLY A 7 38.66 5.09 27.21
C GLY A 7 39.97 5.85 27.54
N ALA A 8 40.52 5.58 28.73
CA ALA A 8 41.57 6.40 29.36
C ALA A 8 42.91 6.50 28.60
N ASP A 9 43.21 5.61 27.67
CA ASP A 9 44.48 5.54 26.94
C ASP A 9 44.43 6.04 25.49
N ASN A 10 43.29 6.58 25.04
CA ASN A 10 43.13 7.06 23.66
C ASN A 10 43.17 8.59 23.57
N PRO A 11 43.69 9.15 22.46
CA PRO A 11 43.72 10.60 22.27
C PRO A 11 42.32 11.18 22.36
N VAL A 12 42.23 12.30 23.06
CA VAL A 12 41.00 13.07 23.24
C VAL A 12 40.51 13.51 21.87
N ALA A 13 39.31 13.07 21.49
CA ALA A 13 38.68 13.50 20.25
C ALA A 13 38.13 14.92 20.41
N GLU A 14 38.42 15.80 19.45
CA GLU A 14 37.87 17.15 19.43
C GLU A 14 36.55 17.16 18.70
N ILE A 15 35.52 17.80 19.28
CA ILE A 15 34.24 18.00 18.60
C ILE A 15 34.38 19.13 17.59
N ILE A 16 34.42 18.81 16.32
CA ILE A 16 34.55 19.75 15.20
C ILE A 16 33.21 20.28 14.69
N GLY A 17 32.10 19.63 15.04
CA GLY A 17 30.79 20.08 14.63
C GLY A 17 29.66 19.19 15.11
N VAL A 18 28.46 19.70 14.96
CA VAL A 18 27.21 18.97 15.21
C VAL A 18 26.41 18.97 13.92
N VAL A 19 25.95 17.79 13.50
CA VAL A 19 25.10 17.63 12.32
C VAL A 19 23.63 17.45 12.74
N LYS A 20 22.73 17.87 11.87
CA LYS A 20 21.30 17.64 12.09
C LYS A 20 21.02 16.13 12.00
N ASP A 21 20.03 15.68 12.77
CA ASP A 21 19.58 14.30 12.73
C ASP A 21 19.27 13.86 11.28
N PHE A 22 19.78 12.70 10.91
CA PHE A 22 19.52 12.04 9.64
C PHE A 22 19.30 10.55 9.87
N ASN A 23 18.48 9.95 9.01
CA ASN A 23 18.22 8.52 9.08
C ASN A 23 19.39 7.75 8.46
N TYR A 24 20.08 6.98 9.28
CA TYR A 24 21.20 6.10 8.87
C TYR A 24 20.83 4.60 8.93
N GLY A 25 19.62 4.28 9.38
CA GLY A 25 19.08 2.93 9.48
C GLY A 25 17.62 2.86 9.07
N SER A 26 17.00 1.72 9.33
CA SER A 26 15.56 1.51 9.06
C SER A 26 14.69 2.51 9.82
N LEU A 27 13.63 3.02 9.18
CA LEU A 27 12.64 3.94 9.76
C LEU A 27 11.79 3.29 10.90
N HIS A 28 11.96 2.01 11.14
CA HIS A 28 11.37 1.33 12.30
C HIS A 28 12.02 1.75 13.61
N ASN A 29 13.30 2.15 13.57
CA ASN A 29 14.04 2.52 14.74
C ASN A 29 14.12 4.04 14.87
N PRO A 30 14.04 4.59 16.09
CA PRO A 30 14.31 6.01 16.32
C PRO A 30 15.78 6.33 15.97
N VAL A 31 16.04 7.56 15.53
CA VAL A 31 17.41 8.04 15.38
C VAL A 31 18.10 7.96 16.73
N GLN A 32 19.11 7.12 16.81
CA GLN A 32 19.93 6.99 18.01
C GLN A 32 21.09 7.99 17.95
N SER A 33 21.70 8.25 19.12
CA SER A 33 22.90 9.08 19.20
C SER A 33 23.99 8.51 18.30
N LEU A 34 24.44 9.28 17.31
CA LEU A 34 25.47 8.90 16.35
C LEU A 34 26.69 9.80 16.53
N VAL A 35 27.86 9.21 16.59
CA VAL A 35 29.13 9.90 16.58
C VAL A 35 29.84 9.61 15.28
N LEU A 36 30.06 10.64 14.47
CA LEU A 36 30.86 10.56 13.25
C LEU A 36 32.32 10.85 13.61
N ILE A 37 33.19 9.86 13.44
CA ILE A 37 34.61 9.99 13.75
C ILE A 37 35.37 10.13 12.43
N CYS A 38 36.03 11.27 12.25
CA CYS A 38 36.97 11.47 11.16
C CYS A 38 38.36 10.98 11.58
N ARG A 39 38.92 10.03 10.84
CA ARG A 39 40.26 9.49 11.07
C ARG A 39 41.06 9.54 9.78
N ASP A 40 42.29 10.01 9.88
CA ASP A 40 43.23 10.04 8.75
C ASP A 40 43.86 8.66 8.45
N ASN A 41 43.60 7.67 9.29
CA ASN A 41 44.18 6.32 9.12
C ASN A 41 43.40 5.48 8.14
N VAL A 42 43.95 5.32 6.94
CA VAL A 42 43.42 4.56 5.80
C VAL A 42 43.22 3.06 6.12
N LEU A 43 43.93 2.51 7.11
CA LEU A 43 43.85 1.09 7.49
C LEU A 43 42.45 0.66 8.00
N PHE A 44 41.62 1.61 8.42
CA PHE A 44 40.26 1.36 8.89
C PHE A 44 39.18 1.61 7.83
N MET A 45 39.55 2.11 6.66
CA MET A 45 38.62 2.31 5.56
C MET A 45 38.31 0.96 4.89
N ARG A 46 37.07 0.50 5.03
CA ARG A 46 36.61 -0.77 4.45
C ARG A 46 35.72 -0.58 3.24
N THR A 47 35.09 0.58 3.11
CA THR A 47 34.09 0.86 2.09
C THR A 47 34.34 2.21 1.46
N LEU A 48 34.29 2.27 0.15
CA LEU A 48 34.32 3.48 -0.64
C LEU A 48 32.94 3.74 -1.21
N SER A 49 32.33 4.87 -0.86
CA SER A 49 31.05 5.27 -1.43
C SER A 49 31.29 6.26 -2.58
N VAL A 50 30.80 5.91 -3.75
CA VAL A 50 30.95 6.74 -4.95
C VAL A 50 29.57 7.16 -5.45
N ARG A 51 29.37 8.49 -5.58
CA ARG A 51 28.16 9.03 -6.21
C ARG A 51 28.42 9.13 -7.71
N VAL A 52 27.60 8.44 -8.49
CA VAL A 52 27.67 8.39 -9.93
C VAL A 52 26.47 9.13 -10.53
N GLN A 53 26.71 9.84 -11.63
CA GLN A 53 25.62 10.46 -12.40
C GLN A 53 24.82 9.39 -13.12
N GLU A 54 23.53 9.63 -13.25
CA GLU A 54 22.62 8.69 -13.93
C GLU A 54 23.10 8.37 -15.35
N GLY A 55 23.08 7.08 -15.69
CA GLY A 55 23.53 6.57 -17.00
C GLY A 55 25.03 6.23 -17.10
N HIS A 56 25.90 6.69 -16.16
CA HIS A 56 27.36 6.45 -16.24
C HIS A 56 27.87 5.33 -15.32
N MET A 57 26.96 4.55 -14.75
CA MET A 57 27.31 3.53 -13.76
C MET A 57 28.30 2.48 -14.30
N GLN A 58 28.05 1.97 -15.50
CA GLN A 58 28.90 0.93 -16.09
C GLN A 58 30.31 1.45 -16.45
N GLU A 59 30.39 2.69 -16.90
CA GLU A 59 31.66 3.35 -17.19
C GLU A 59 32.51 3.50 -15.94
N VAL A 60 31.89 3.97 -14.84
CA VAL A 60 32.58 4.12 -13.56
C VAL A 60 33.00 2.76 -12.99
N LEU A 61 32.15 1.73 -13.07
CA LEU A 61 32.50 0.39 -12.61
C LEU A 61 33.69 -0.18 -13.39
N SER A 62 33.69 -0.09 -14.72
CA SER A 62 34.79 -0.57 -15.54
C SER A 62 36.10 0.17 -15.23
N TRP A 63 36.03 1.48 -15.03
CA TRP A 63 37.19 2.28 -14.62
C TRP A 63 37.71 1.86 -13.25
N VAL A 64 36.83 1.65 -12.27
CA VAL A 64 37.21 1.20 -10.92
C VAL A 64 37.86 -0.19 -10.98
N GLU A 65 37.32 -1.11 -11.79
CA GLU A 65 37.90 -2.45 -12.00
C GLU A 65 39.30 -2.37 -12.67
N GLU A 66 39.46 -1.50 -13.63
CA GLU A 66 40.76 -1.26 -14.25
C GLU A 66 41.80 -0.75 -13.27
N GLN A 67 41.44 0.26 -12.46
CA GLN A 67 42.35 0.80 -11.44
C GLN A 67 42.67 -0.27 -10.39
N ARG A 68 41.70 -1.03 -9.92
CA ARG A 68 41.93 -2.11 -8.96
C ARG A 68 42.91 -3.16 -9.52
N ASN A 69 42.75 -3.56 -10.78
CA ASN A 69 43.64 -4.54 -11.43
C ASN A 69 45.09 -4.08 -11.48
N LYS A 70 45.34 -2.75 -11.54
CA LYS A 70 46.67 -2.17 -11.47
C LYS A 70 47.29 -2.28 -10.07
N PHE A 71 46.50 -2.16 -9.02
CA PHE A 71 46.99 -2.12 -7.64
C PHE A 71 46.98 -3.48 -6.95
N ASN A 72 45.93 -4.26 -7.11
CA ASN A 72 45.79 -5.55 -6.44
C ASN A 72 44.81 -6.49 -7.16
N PRO A 73 45.27 -7.23 -8.18
CA PRO A 73 44.43 -8.12 -8.97
C PRO A 73 43.91 -9.33 -8.21
N ALA A 74 44.51 -9.70 -7.07
CA ALA A 74 44.17 -10.90 -6.33
C ALA A 74 42.84 -10.83 -5.58
N TYR A 75 42.32 -9.63 -5.28
CA TYR A 75 41.10 -9.46 -4.54
C TYR A 75 39.94 -9.01 -5.44
N PRO A 76 38.82 -9.74 -5.50
CA PRO A 76 37.66 -9.31 -6.27
C PRO A 76 37.03 -8.06 -5.65
N ILE A 77 36.51 -7.15 -6.47
CA ILE A 77 35.72 -6.04 -6.00
C ILE A 77 34.33 -6.58 -5.62
N GLN A 78 33.92 -6.28 -4.39
CA GLN A 78 32.54 -6.42 -3.97
C GLN A 78 31.91 -5.02 -3.99
N TYR A 79 30.90 -4.83 -4.80
CA TYR A 79 30.14 -3.59 -4.83
C TYR A 79 28.66 -3.89 -4.62
N SER A 80 27.98 -2.96 -4.00
CA SER A 80 26.54 -2.99 -3.82
C SER A 80 25.96 -1.64 -4.23
N TYR A 81 24.75 -1.66 -4.71
CA TYR A 81 24.02 -0.42 -4.95
C TYR A 81 23.29 -0.04 -3.67
N LEU A 82 23.43 1.20 -3.25
CA LEU A 82 22.74 1.71 -2.05
C LEU A 82 21.21 1.55 -2.18
N ALA A 83 20.68 1.68 -3.41
CA ALA A 83 19.26 1.45 -3.67
C ALA A 83 18.85 0.01 -3.36
N ASP A 84 19.66 -0.99 -3.76
CA ASP A 84 19.37 -2.40 -3.50
C ASP A 84 19.46 -2.74 -2.00
N GLU A 85 20.41 -2.13 -1.29
CA GLU A 85 20.53 -2.30 0.16
C GLU A 85 19.32 -1.70 0.90
N LEU A 86 18.87 -0.51 0.48
CA LEU A 86 17.66 0.10 1.01
C LEU A 86 16.41 -0.74 0.67
N ASP A 87 16.33 -1.22 -0.56
CA ASP A 87 15.24 -2.09 -0.99
C ASP A 87 15.20 -3.42 -0.22
N ALA A 88 16.36 -3.96 0.12
CA ALA A 88 16.46 -5.17 0.94
C ALA A 88 15.94 -4.95 2.37
N GLN A 89 16.15 -3.75 2.94
CA GLN A 89 15.63 -3.41 4.27
C GLN A 89 14.10 -3.39 4.32
N TYR A 90 13.44 -3.04 3.20
CA TYR A 90 11.97 -2.93 3.11
C TYR A 90 11.34 -4.09 2.31
N LYS A 91 12.06 -5.19 2.16
CA LYS A 91 11.59 -6.35 1.39
C LYS A 91 10.36 -7.00 2.05
N GLU A 92 10.35 -7.09 3.37
CA GLU A 92 9.23 -7.66 4.12
C GLU A 92 7.97 -6.83 3.94
N GLU A 93 8.07 -5.51 4.04
CA GLU A 93 6.94 -4.58 3.82
C GLU A 93 6.41 -4.66 2.40
N LYS A 94 7.28 -4.79 1.40
CA LYS A 94 6.89 -4.99 0.00
C LYS A 94 6.10 -6.28 -0.18
N ILE A 95 6.53 -7.37 0.48
CA ILE A 95 5.82 -8.66 0.45
C ILE A 95 4.45 -8.53 1.13
N ILE A 96 4.40 -7.94 2.34
CA ILE A 96 3.14 -7.70 3.05
C ILE A 96 2.20 -6.86 2.20
N PHE A 97 2.68 -5.78 1.59
CA PHE A 97 1.89 -4.92 0.71
C PHE A 97 1.32 -5.69 -0.50
N ALA A 98 2.14 -6.51 -1.16
CA ALA A 98 1.69 -7.34 -2.28
C ALA A 98 0.62 -8.37 -1.86
N LEU A 99 0.79 -8.99 -0.67
CA LEU A 99 -0.21 -9.90 -0.09
C LEU A 99 -1.52 -9.17 0.21
N VAL A 100 -1.45 -8.01 0.86
CA VAL A 100 -2.64 -7.21 1.20
C VAL A 100 -3.41 -6.83 -0.07
N ILE A 101 -2.73 -6.37 -1.12
CA ILE A 101 -3.38 -6.05 -2.40
C ILE A 101 -4.05 -7.30 -2.99
N SER A 102 -3.34 -8.43 -3.03
CA SER A 102 -3.85 -9.67 -3.61
C SER A 102 -5.10 -10.14 -2.89
N PHE A 103 -5.09 -10.16 -1.56
CA PHE A 103 -6.25 -10.51 -0.75
C PHE A 103 -7.39 -9.49 -0.89
N THR A 104 -7.08 -8.20 -0.99
CA THR A 104 -8.09 -7.16 -1.20
C THR A 104 -8.85 -7.39 -2.51
N VAL A 105 -8.14 -7.68 -3.61
CA VAL A 105 -8.76 -8.00 -4.89
C VAL A 105 -9.64 -9.25 -4.78
N LEU A 106 -9.17 -10.29 -4.11
CA LEU A 106 -9.93 -11.51 -3.88
C LEU A 106 -11.20 -11.26 -3.06
N ILE A 107 -11.09 -10.47 -1.98
CA ILE A 107 -12.24 -10.11 -1.14
C ILE A 107 -13.27 -9.30 -1.93
N ILE A 108 -12.84 -8.33 -2.74
CA ILE A 108 -13.73 -7.55 -3.61
C ILE A 108 -14.46 -8.48 -4.59
N PHE A 109 -13.74 -9.44 -5.17
CA PHE A 109 -14.36 -10.42 -6.08
C PHE A 109 -15.42 -11.27 -5.38
N ILE A 110 -15.11 -11.84 -4.22
CA ILE A 110 -16.05 -12.65 -3.44
C ILE A 110 -17.27 -11.81 -3.00
N ALA A 111 -17.03 -10.58 -2.51
CA ALA A 111 -18.09 -9.67 -2.12
C ALA A 111 -19.01 -9.32 -3.32
N SER A 112 -18.42 -9.11 -4.50
CA SER A 112 -19.18 -8.86 -5.72
C SER A 112 -20.07 -10.06 -6.12
N LEU A 113 -19.56 -11.29 -5.99
CA LEU A 113 -20.36 -12.51 -6.20
C LEU A 113 -21.50 -12.61 -5.18
N GLY A 114 -21.25 -12.29 -3.92
CA GLY A 114 -22.29 -12.25 -2.89
C GLY A 114 -23.39 -11.22 -3.22
N LEU A 115 -22.99 -10.01 -3.64
CA LEU A 115 -23.93 -8.97 -4.08
C LEU A 115 -24.71 -9.40 -5.33
N LEU A 116 -24.06 -10.06 -6.29
CA LEU A 116 -24.75 -10.61 -7.48
C LEU A 116 -25.81 -11.64 -7.08
N GLY A 117 -25.48 -12.59 -6.21
CA GLY A 117 -26.42 -13.59 -5.72
C GLY A 117 -27.59 -12.97 -4.96
N LEU A 118 -27.30 -12.04 -4.04
CA LEU A 118 -28.35 -11.35 -3.27
C LEU A 118 -29.25 -10.49 -4.16
N SER A 119 -28.67 -9.76 -5.12
CA SER A 119 -29.45 -8.93 -6.05
C SER A 119 -30.34 -9.79 -6.98
N ALA A 120 -29.84 -10.94 -7.43
CA ALA A 120 -30.62 -11.90 -8.22
C ALA A 120 -31.81 -12.45 -7.40
N PHE A 121 -31.56 -12.88 -6.17
CA PHE A 121 -32.60 -13.37 -5.27
C PHE A 121 -33.66 -12.29 -4.96
N MET A 122 -33.24 -11.07 -4.65
CA MET A 122 -34.16 -9.96 -4.38
C MET A 122 -34.96 -9.58 -5.60
N THR A 123 -34.38 -9.60 -6.80
CA THR A 123 -35.07 -9.37 -8.05
C THR A 123 -36.14 -10.47 -8.30
N ALA A 124 -35.79 -11.74 -8.13
CA ALA A 124 -36.71 -12.85 -8.26
C ALA A 124 -37.90 -12.74 -7.29
N LYS A 125 -37.61 -12.43 -6.00
CA LYS A 125 -38.65 -12.28 -4.98
C LYS A 125 -39.61 -11.11 -5.25
N ARG A 126 -39.11 -10.02 -5.88
CA ARG A 126 -39.90 -8.82 -6.18
C ARG A 126 -40.37 -8.71 -7.60
N THR A 127 -40.29 -9.80 -8.39
CA THR A 127 -40.71 -9.79 -9.78
C THR A 127 -42.18 -9.36 -9.96
N ARG A 128 -43.08 -9.83 -9.10
CA ARG A 128 -44.51 -9.46 -9.11
C ARG A 128 -44.69 -7.94 -8.82
N GLU A 129 -44.05 -7.41 -7.79
CA GLU A 129 -44.11 -5.99 -7.44
C GLU A 129 -43.57 -5.11 -8.57
N THR A 130 -42.41 -5.50 -9.12
CA THR A 130 -41.77 -4.83 -10.24
C THR A 130 -42.61 -4.86 -11.50
N GLY A 131 -43.24 -6.01 -11.78
CA GLY A 131 -44.17 -6.18 -12.88
C GLY A 131 -45.39 -5.26 -12.78
N ILE A 132 -46.04 -5.18 -11.61
CA ILE A 132 -47.16 -4.28 -11.35
C ILE A 132 -46.79 -2.83 -11.57
N ARG A 133 -45.63 -2.39 -11.02
CA ARG A 133 -45.13 -1.01 -11.20
C ARG A 133 -44.89 -0.69 -12.67
N ARG A 134 -44.39 -1.66 -13.44
CA ARG A 134 -44.11 -1.51 -14.89
C ARG A 134 -45.41 -1.37 -15.68
N VAL A 135 -46.42 -2.12 -15.35
CA VAL A 135 -47.76 -1.98 -15.96
C VAL A 135 -48.39 -0.62 -15.60
N MET A 136 -48.13 -0.11 -14.41
CA MET A 136 -48.56 1.23 -13.97
C MET A 136 -47.70 2.39 -14.58
N GLY A 137 -46.75 2.09 -15.48
CA GLY A 137 -45.97 3.09 -16.21
C GLY A 137 -44.63 3.44 -15.59
N ALA A 138 -44.14 2.70 -14.61
CA ALA A 138 -42.80 2.95 -14.06
C ALA A 138 -41.70 2.67 -15.10
N SER A 139 -40.79 3.62 -15.27
CA SER A 139 -39.66 3.47 -16.17
C SER A 139 -38.63 2.48 -15.59
N GLN A 140 -37.84 1.87 -16.49
CA GLN A 140 -36.78 0.95 -16.11
C GLN A 140 -35.74 1.63 -15.15
N ASN A 141 -35.46 2.91 -15.39
CA ASN A 141 -34.54 3.68 -14.57
C ASN A 141 -35.06 3.89 -13.13
N GLN A 142 -36.36 4.09 -12.96
CA GLN A 142 -36.97 4.21 -11.64
C GLN A 142 -36.84 2.91 -10.82
N ILE A 143 -37.02 1.78 -11.46
CA ILE A 143 -36.84 0.47 -10.81
C ILE A 143 -35.37 0.24 -10.45
N LEU A 144 -34.45 0.56 -11.38
CA LEU A 144 -33.02 0.45 -11.14
C LEU A 144 -32.57 1.33 -9.95
N THR A 145 -33.01 2.59 -9.92
CA THR A 145 -32.69 3.53 -8.84
C THR A 145 -33.18 3.02 -7.48
N LEU A 146 -34.33 2.39 -7.43
CA LEU A 146 -34.85 1.80 -6.20
C LEU A 146 -33.94 0.69 -5.67
N PHE A 147 -33.48 -0.21 -6.54
CA PHE A 147 -32.54 -1.25 -6.16
C PHE A 147 -31.18 -0.67 -5.75
N LEU A 148 -30.64 0.25 -6.54
CA LEU A 148 -29.37 0.91 -6.21
C LEU A 148 -29.42 1.60 -4.85
N TYR A 149 -30.49 2.34 -4.55
CA TYR A 149 -30.66 2.99 -3.25
C TYR A 149 -30.66 1.97 -2.10
N GLN A 150 -31.39 0.86 -2.27
CA GLN A 150 -31.49 -0.16 -1.25
C GLN A 150 -30.13 -0.83 -0.95
N PHE A 151 -29.37 -1.18 -1.99
CA PHE A 151 -28.04 -1.79 -1.82
C PHE A 151 -27.01 -0.78 -1.30
N SER A 152 -27.00 0.45 -1.83
CA SER A 152 -26.08 1.51 -1.38
C SER A 152 -26.27 1.82 0.11
N LYS A 153 -27.49 1.81 0.64
CA LYS A 153 -27.76 1.98 2.07
C LYS A 153 -27.00 0.97 2.93
N TRP A 154 -27.03 -0.31 2.54
CA TRP A 154 -26.32 -1.36 3.28
C TRP A 154 -24.80 -1.23 3.18
N VAL A 155 -24.29 -0.83 2.01
CA VAL A 155 -22.85 -0.56 1.81
C VAL A 155 -22.39 0.58 2.71
N VAL A 156 -23.15 1.66 2.81
CA VAL A 156 -22.84 2.79 3.71
C VAL A 156 -22.83 2.34 5.17
N ILE A 157 -23.83 1.59 5.61
CA ILE A 157 -23.90 1.08 6.99
C ILE A 157 -22.71 0.17 7.28
N ALA A 158 -22.35 -0.72 6.35
CA ALA A 158 -21.18 -1.60 6.49
C ALA A 158 -19.87 -0.82 6.60
N ASN A 159 -19.70 0.24 5.81
CA ASN A 159 -18.53 1.13 5.92
C ASN A 159 -18.47 1.84 7.27
N LEU A 160 -19.60 2.35 7.79
CA LEU A 160 -19.66 3.01 9.11
C LEU A 160 -19.23 2.07 10.25
N VAL A 161 -19.51 0.77 10.12
CA VAL A 161 -19.03 -0.25 11.08
C VAL A 161 -17.57 -0.62 10.84
N ALA A 162 -17.15 -0.72 9.58
CA ALA A 162 -15.79 -1.10 9.23
C ALA A 162 -14.74 -0.03 9.58
N TRP A 163 -15.10 1.26 9.49
CA TRP A 163 -14.17 2.36 9.76
C TRP A 163 -13.57 2.35 11.17
N PRO A 164 -14.34 2.24 12.25
CA PRO A 164 -13.77 2.13 13.60
C PRO A 164 -12.83 0.94 13.73
N VAL A 165 -13.24 -0.23 13.23
CA VAL A 165 -12.41 -1.45 13.28
C VAL A 165 -11.10 -1.24 12.53
N ALA A 166 -11.17 -0.73 11.30
CA ALA A 166 -9.99 -0.42 10.50
C ALA A 166 -9.08 0.59 11.19
N TYR A 167 -9.66 1.63 11.78
CA TYR A 167 -8.89 2.65 12.51
C TYR A 167 -8.10 2.06 13.68
N PHE A 168 -8.73 1.23 14.51
CA PHE A 168 -8.04 0.61 15.65
C PHE A 168 -6.94 -0.33 15.21
N VAL A 169 -7.21 -1.20 14.24
CA VAL A 169 -6.22 -2.16 13.71
C VAL A 169 -5.03 -1.44 13.08
N LEU A 170 -5.30 -0.44 12.25
CA LEU A 170 -4.25 0.31 11.57
C LEU A 170 -3.46 1.20 12.54
N ARG A 171 -4.11 1.77 13.56
CA ARG A 171 -3.44 2.53 14.61
C ARG A 171 -2.46 1.65 15.38
N ASP A 172 -2.87 0.45 15.75
CA ASP A 172 -2.02 -0.49 16.47
C ASP A 172 -0.83 -0.93 15.61
N TRP A 173 -1.06 -1.24 14.35
CA TRP A 173 0.00 -1.57 13.41
C TRP A 173 1.01 -0.42 13.20
N LEU A 174 0.54 0.82 13.09
CA LEU A 174 1.39 2.01 12.96
C LEU A 174 2.21 2.30 14.23
N GLN A 175 1.83 1.76 15.40
CA GLN A 175 2.63 1.95 16.61
C GLN A 175 3.99 1.26 16.51
N ASN A 176 4.16 0.29 15.62
CA ASN A 176 5.43 -0.36 15.34
C ASN A 176 6.43 0.52 14.57
N PHE A 177 5.97 1.67 14.04
CA PHE A 177 6.83 2.61 13.32
C PHE A 177 7.13 3.83 14.17
N THR A 178 8.40 4.21 14.24
CA THR A 178 8.84 5.42 14.96
C THR A 178 8.37 6.68 14.26
N TYR A 179 8.45 6.71 12.92
CA TYR A 179 8.01 7.81 12.09
C TYR A 179 6.62 7.51 11.54
N ARG A 180 5.58 8.00 12.24
CA ARG A 180 4.18 7.73 11.92
C ARG A 180 3.61 8.80 11.04
N ILE A 181 2.83 8.39 10.05
CA ILE A 181 1.98 9.29 9.29
C ILE A 181 0.63 9.36 10.02
N GLU A 182 0.12 10.57 10.23
CA GLU A 182 -1.25 10.73 10.71
C GLU A 182 -2.22 10.21 9.65
N PHE A 183 -3.25 9.47 10.09
CA PHE A 183 -4.27 8.94 9.18
C PHE A 183 -5.07 10.08 8.58
N PRO A 184 -4.94 10.35 7.28
CA PRO A 184 -5.77 11.37 6.65
C PRO A 184 -7.21 10.85 6.52
N PHE A 185 -8.16 11.60 7.05
CA PHE A 185 -9.59 11.24 6.99
C PHE A 185 -10.10 10.96 5.56
N TRP A 186 -9.49 11.58 4.56
CA TRP A 186 -9.87 11.36 3.16
C TRP A 186 -9.73 9.90 2.69
N THR A 187 -8.87 9.09 3.33
CA THR A 187 -8.70 7.65 3.02
C THR A 187 -10.01 6.87 3.25
N PHE A 188 -10.73 7.21 4.30
CA PHE A 188 -12.05 6.62 4.59
C PHE A 188 -13.08 7.02 3.53
N VAL A 189 -13.04 8.27 3.08
CA VAL A 189 -13.92 8.75 2.01
C VAL A 189 -13.64 8.01 0.70
N VAL A 190 -12.37 7.84 0.34
CA VAL A 190 -11.99 7.09 -0.87
C VAL A 190 -12.41 5.63 -0.78
N SER A 191 -12.26 4.99 0.38
CA SER A 191 -12.71 3.60 0.57
C SER A 191 -14.23 3.45 0.40
N LEU A 192 -15.02 4.42 0.91
CA LEU A 192 -16.45 4.47 0.72
C LEU A 192 -16.83 4.64 -0.76
N LEU A 193 -16.19 5.58 -1.45
CA LEU A 193 -16.46 5.80 -2.87
C LEU A 193 -16.12 4.57 -3.71
N LEU A 194 -15.01 3.92 -3.42
CA LEU A 194 -14.59 2.70 -4.10
C LEU A 194 -15.61 1.56 -3.87
N SER A 195 -16.01 1.32 -2.63
CA SER A 195 -16.97 0.27 -2.29
C SER A 195 -18.36 0.54 -2.89
N LEU A 196 -18.82 1.79 -2.90
CA LEU A 196 -20.06 2.19 -3.58
C LEU A 196 -19.97 2.00 -5.08
N THR A 197 -18.85 2.35 -5.69
CA THR A 197 -18.63 2.17 -7.14
C THR A 197 -18.72 0.71 -7.52
N VAL A 198 -18.04 -0.18 -6.80
CA VAL A 198 -18.11 -1.63 -7.01
C VAL A 198 -19.56 -2.14 -6.86
N ALA A 199 -20.23 -1.71 -5.80
CA ALA A 199 -21.62 -2.12 -5.55
C ALA A 199 -22.57 -1.66 -6.68
N VAL A 200 -22.46 -0.39 -7.10
CA VAL A 200 -23.27 0.18 -8.19
C VAL A 200 -23.04 -0.57 -9.50
N ILE A 201 -21.78 -0.81 -9.88
CA ILE A 201 -21.45 -1.56 -11.10
C ILE A 201 -22.06 -2.98 -11.04
N THR A 202 -21.86 -3.68 -9.92
CA THR A 202 -22.34 -5.06 -9.73
C THR A 202 -23.86 -5.15 -9.82
N VAL A 203 -24.58 -4.27 -9.11
CA VAL A 203 -26.07 -4.25 -9.09
C VAL A 203 -26.63 -3.79 -10.43
N THR A 204 -26.02 -2.78 -11.08
CA THR A 204 -26.45 -2.30 -12.39
C THR A 204 -26.33 -3.41 -13.45
N TRP A 205 -25.19 -4.09 -13.47
CA TRP A 205 -24.99 -5.24 -14.36
C TRP A 205 -26.08 -6.29 -14.20
N GLN A 206 -26.38 -6.67 -12.94
CA GLN A 206 -27.40 -7.66 -12.65
C GLN A 206 -28.81 -7.18 -13.03
N ALA A 207 -29.14 -5.94 -12.71
CA ALA A 207 -30.45 -5.36 -13.05
C ALA A 207 -30.66 -5.26 -14.58
N MET A 208 -29.63 -4.92 -15.33
CA MET A 208 -29.68 -4.92 -16.80
C MET A 208 -29.86 -6.31 -17.36
N LYS A 209 -29.18 -7.33 -16.80
CA LYS A 209 -29.36 -8.72 -17.20
C LYS A 209 -30.79 -9.21 -16.93
N ALA A 210 -31.33 -8.87 -15.77
CA ALA A 210 -32.70 -9.23 -15.39
C ALA A 210 -33.75 -8.51 -16.26
N SER A 211 -33.53 -7.27 -16.66
CA SER A 211 -34.47 -6.51 -17.48
C SER A 211 -34.56 -6.97 -18.94
N ARG A 212 -33.55 -7.71 -19.41
CA ARG A 212 -33.55 -8.35 -20.75
C ARG A 212 -34.34 -9.67 -20.79
N MET A 213 -34.71 -10.21 -19.65
CA MET A 213 -35.56 -11.41 -19.58
C MET A 213 -37.00 -11.02 -19.92
N ASN A 214 -37.63 -11.81 -20.77
CA ASN A 214 -38.97 -11.54 -21.37
C ASN A 214 -40.03 -11.48 -20.27
N PRO A 215 -40.74 -10.34 -20.05
CA PRO A 215 -41.75 -10.21 -18.99
C PRO A 215 -42.93 -11.18 -19.14
N ALA A 216 -43.21 -11.65 -20.33
CA ALA A 216 -44.29 -12.62 -20.58
C ALA A 216 -44.03 -14.01 -19.95
N ALA A 217 -42.75 -14.38 -19.73
CA ALA A 217 -42.38 -15.63 -19.08
C ALA A 217 -42.58 -15.61 -17.56
N SER A 218 -42.53 -14.42 -16.95
CA SER A 218 -42.60 -14.23 -15.48
C SER A 218 -44.05 -14.30 -14.94
N ILE A 219 -45.05 -14.20 -15.79
CA ILE A 219 -46.48 -14.26 -15.39
C ILE A 219 -47.07 -15.71 -15.55
N ARG A 220 -46.32 -16.58 -16.23
CA ARG A 220 -46.79 -17.94 -16.62
C ARG A 220 -46.28 -19.06 -15.70
N VAL A 221 -45.68 -18.73 -14.58
CA VAL A 221 -45.28 -19.76 -13.61
C VAL A 221 -46.35 -19.86 -12.53
N GLU A 222 -47.31 -20.71 -12.76
CA GLU A 222 -47.98 -21.54 -11.79
C GLU A 222 -47.32 -22.90 -11.73
#